data_c6af257429e982330589a9c86d4eb8be
#
_entry.id   c6af257429e982330589a9c86d4eb8be
#
_cell.length_a   1.000
_cell.length_b   1.000
_cell.length_c   1.000
_cell.angle_alpha   90.00
_cell.angle_beta   90.00
_cell.angle_gamma   90.00
#
_symmetry.space_group_name_H-M   'P 1'
#
loop_
_entity.id
_entity.type
_entity.pdbx_description
1 polymer ?
#
loop_
_entity_poly.entity_id
_entity_poly.type
_entity_poly.pdbx_seq_one_letter_code
_entity_poly.pdbx_strand_id
1 'polypeptide(L)'
;MKRILWVALALLVPAVYLAQVAGQIQKQSTVDEAQIADAIIVLGAAEYRGRPSPVLEARLNHALWLYLKKMAPRIITTGGAGGDPVFTEGGVGRGYLTRHGVPPEAIIVEGEGDSTAYSVTAVGEIMERMNLQSAIVVRDRKSVV
;
A
#
# COMPACT_ATOMS: atom_id res chain seq x y z
N MET A 1 44.43 25.03 -15.17
CA MET A 1 43.06 25.51 -15.45
C MET A 1 42.22 24.47 -16.22
N LYS A 2 42.68 23.92 -17.37
CA LYS A 2 41.89 22.97 -18.16
C LYS A 2 41.51 21.68 -17.40
N ARG A 3 42.40 21.11 -16.57
CA ARG A 3 42.10 19.90 -15.77
C ARG A 3 41.00 20.09 -14.72
N ILE A 4 40.95 21.27 -14.09
CA ILE A 4 39.92 21.61 -13.09
C ILE A 4 38.55 21.70 -13.78
N LEU A 5 38.49 22.25 -14.99
CA LEU A 5 37.28 22.37 -15.78
C LEU A 5 36.70 21.01 -16.14
N TRP A 6 37.54 20.04 -16.53
CA TRP A 6 37.10 18.66 -16.83
C TRP A 6 36.60 17.92 -15.61
N VAL A 7 37.24 18.11 -14.44
CA VAL A 7 36.76 17.51 -13.18
C VAL A 7 35.42 18.12 -12.75
N ALA A 8 35.29 19.45 -12.88
CA ALA A 8 34.01 20.10 -12.57
C ALA A 8 32.89 19.63 -13.49
N LEU A 9 33.16 19.48 -14.78
CA LEU A 9 32.17 18.96 -15.74
C LEU A 9 31.81 17.50 -15.45
N ALA A 10 32.78 16.66 -15.07
CA ALA A 10 32.56 15.26 -14.73
C ALA A 10 31.71 15.07 -13.45
N LEU A 11 31.73 16.02 -12.54
CA LEU A 11 30.90 16.03 -11.33
C LEU A 11 29.53 16.68 -11.58
N LEU A 12 29.45 17.66 -12.46
CA LEU A 12 28.21 18.38 -12.75
C LEU A 12 27.17 17.48 -13.46
N VAL A 13 27.60 16.66 -14.41
CA VAL A 13 26.71 15.79 -15.19
C VAL A 13 25.95 14.82 -14.29
N PRO A 14 26.61 14.02 -13.41
CA PRO A 14 25.88 13.13 -12.51
C PRO A 14 25.03 13.89 -11.47
N ALA A 15 25.47 15.06 -11.03
CA ALA A 15 24.68 15.86 -10.09
C ALA A 15 23.36 16.35 -10.72
N VAL A 16 23.41 16.84 -11.95
CA VAL A 16 22.21 17.24 -12.71
C VAL A 16 21.30 16.04 -12.97
N TYR A 17 21.86 14.89 -13.33
CA TYR A 17 21.10 13.66 -13.54
C TYR A 17 20.39 13.22 -12.26
N LEU A 18 21.09 13.19 -11.12
CA LEU A 18 20.50 12.84 -9.83
C LEU A 18 19.40 13.82 -9.41
N ALA A 19 19.58 15.12 -9.66
CA ALA A 19 18.56 16.13 -9.38
C ALA A 19 17.31 15.93 -10.25
N GLN A 20 17.48 15.60 -11.52
CA GLN A 20 16.34 15.27 -12.42
C GLN A 20 15.61 14.02 -11.97
N VAL A 21 16.33 12.94 -11.64
CA VAL A 21 15.74 11.69 -11.13
C VAL A 21 14.99 11.93 -9.82
N ALA A 22 15.57 12.66 -8.89
CA ALA A 22 14.91 13.03 -7.64
C ALA A 22 13.63 13.83 -7.88
N GLY A 23 13.64 14.77 -8.81
CA GLY A 23 12.47 15.56 -9.19
C GLY A 23 11.37 14.70 -9.85
N GLN A 24 11.73 13.72 -10.66
CA GLN A 24 10.77 12.75 -11.24
C GLN A 24 10.14 11.87 -10.16
N ILE A 25 10.95 11.32 -9.24
CA ILE A 25 10.47 10.51 -8.12
C ILE A 25 9.50 11.33 -7.25
N GLN A 26 9.82 12.58 -6.99
CA GLN A 26 8.98 13.45 -6.17
C GLN A 26 7.65 13.78 -6.88
N LYS A 27 7.66 14.03 -8.17
CA LYS A 27 6.44 14.20 -8.98
C LYS A 27 5.58 12.94 -8.97
N GLN A 28 6.17 11.77 -9.24
CA GLN A 28 5.46 10.49 -9.25
C GLN A 28 4.86 10.16 -7.87
N SER A 29 5.55 10.52 -6.78
CA SER A 29 5.04 10.27 -5.41
C SER A 29 3.84 11.12 -5.01
N THR A 30 3.55 12.20 -5.73
CA THR A 30 2.41 13.10 -5.47
C THR A 30 1.20 12.82 -6.36
N VAL A 31 1.37 12.02 -7.41
CA VAL A 31 0.27 11.66 -8.32
C VAL A 31 -0.45 10.43 -7.77
N ASP A 32 -1.73 10.58 -7.49
CA ASP A 32 -2.62 9.47 -7.18
C ASP A 32 -3.15 8.94 -8.51
N GLU A 33 -2.50 7.90 -9.03
CA GLU A 33 -2.85 7.26 -10.31
C GLU A 33 -3.92 6.16 -10.12
N ALA A 34 -4.68 6.20 -9.02
CA ALA A 34 -5.72 5.22 -8.75
C ALA A 34 -6.75 5.25 -9.89
N GLN A 35 -6.78 4.17 -10.66
CA GLN A 35 -7.78 3.91 -11.67
C GLN A 35 -8.81 2.92 -11.12
N ILE A 36 -9.99 2.86 -11.75
CA ILE A 36 -11.00 1.85 -11.39
C ILE A 36 -10.38 0.46 -11.55
N ALA A 37 -10.50 -0.36 -10.51
CA ALA A 37 -9.94 -1.69 -10.42
C ALA A 37 -10.97 -2.68 -9.85
N ASP A 38 -10.63 -3.98 -9.85
CA ASP A 38 -11.50 -5.02 -9.32
C ASP A 38 -11.42 -5.14 -7.79
N ALA A 39 -10.27 -4.75 -7.22
CA ALA A 39 -10.04 -4.81 -5.79
C ALA A 39 -9.15 -3.65 -5.28
N ILE A 40 -9.27 -3.35 -3.99
CA ILE A 40 -8.33 -2.52 -3.22
C ILE A 40 -7.60 -3.45 -2.27
N ILE A 41 -6.27 -3.50 -2.33
CA ILE A 41 -5.43 -4.29 -1.44
C ILE A 41 -4.87 -3.37 -0.37
N VAL A 42 -5.16 -3.66 0.89
CA VAL A 42 -4.59 -2.95 2.04
C VAL A 42 -3.46 -3.78 2.61
N LEU A 43 -2.21 -3.32 2.44
CA LEU A 43 -1.07 -4.00 3.04
C LEU A 43 -1.09 -3.85 4.56
N GLY A 44 -0.85 -4.96 5.25
CA GLY A 44 -0.76 -5.01 6.69
C GLY A 44 0.29 -4.06 7.26
N ALA A 45 0.05 -3.64 8.46
CA ALA A 45 0.98 -2.95 9.36
C ALA A 45 0.59 -3.36 10.78
N ALA A 46 1.38 -3.09 11.77
CA ALA A 46 1.12 -3.59 13.12
C ALA A 46 -0.33 -3.38 13.59
N GLU A 47 -0.83 -4.31 14.39
CA GLU A 47 -2.04 -4.19 15.17
C GLU A 47 -1.69 -4.23 16.67
N TYR A 48 -2.57 -3.73 17.54
CA TYR A 48 -2.38 -3.70 18.99
C TYR A 48 -3.64 -4.19 19.68
N ARG A 49 -3.69 -5.47 20.06
CA ARG A 49 -4.81 -6.08 20.79
C ARG A 49 -6.16 -5.84 20.12
N GLY A 50 -6.23 -6.13 18.82
CA GLY A 50 -7.44 -5.97 18.03
C GLY A 50 -7.74 -4.53 17.56
N ARG A 51 -6.78 -3.61 17.70
CA ARG A 51 -6.87 -2.23 17.17
C ARG A 51 -5.80 -2.00 16.11
N PRO A 52 -6.12 -1.34 15.01
CA PRO A 52 -5.09 -1.01 14.02
C PRO A 52 -4.08 -0.03 14.62
N SER A 53 -2.79 -0.21 14.28
CA SER A 53 -1.78 0.82 14.51
C SER A 53 -2.12 2.10 13.75
N PRO A 54 -1.58 3.27 14.11
CA PRO A 54 -1.82 4.51 13.36
C PRO A 54 -1.51 4.39 11.86
N VAL A 55 -0.50 3.58 11.50
CA VAL A 55 -0.14 3.32 10.11
C VAL A 55 -1.20 2.47 9.42
N LEU A 56 -1.64 1.38 10.05
CA LEU A 56 -2.69 0.53 9.50
C LEU A 56 -4.02 1.30 9.38
N GLU A 57 -4.35 2.10 10.37
CA GLU A 57 -5.56 2.93 10.37
C GLU A 57 -5.54 3.95 9.22
N ALA A 58 -4.41 4.61 8.97
CA ALA A 58 -4.27 5.52 7.83
C ALA A 58 -4.48 4.81 6.48
N ARG A 59 -3.96 3.59 6.32
CA ARG A 59 -4.19 2.75 5.12
C ARG A 59 -5.66 2.36 4.99
N LEU A 60 -6.30 1.93 6.07
CA LEU A 60 -7.70 1.54 6.08
C LEU A 60 -8.62 2.72 5.74
N ASN A 61 -8.33 3.92 6.27
CA ASN A 61 -9.06 5.14 5.95
C ASN A 61 -8.93 5.50 4.47
N HIS A 62 -7.72 5.35 3.89
CA HIS A 62 -7.53 5.58 2.46
C HIS A 62 -8.29 4.55 1.61
N ALA A 63 -8.24 3.28 1.97
CA ALA A 63 -9.00 2.23 1.30
C ALA A 63 -10.51 2.45 1.39
N LEU A 64 -11.00 2.86 2.55
CA LEU A 64 -12.41 3.24 2.75
C LEU A 64 -12.81 4.40 1.82
N TRP A 65 -11.98 5.44 1.73
CA TRP A 65 -12.21 6.55 0.82
C TRP A 65 -12.28 6.10 -0.65
N LEU A 66 -11.35 5.25 -1.10
CA LEU A 66 -11.36 4.69 -2.46
C LEU A 66 -12.61 3.85 -2.71
N TYR A 67 -13.03 3.03 -1.75
CA TYR A 67 -14.24 2.23 -1.83
C TYR A 67 -15.50 3.09 -1.96
N LEU A 68 -15.63 4.13 -1.13
CA LEU A 68 -16.74 5.06 -1.19
C LEU A 68 -16.78 5.86 -2.51
N LYS A 69 -15.62 6.10 -3.11
CA LYS A 69 -15.48 6.66 -4.47
C LYS A 69 -15.79 5.65 -5.59
N LYS A 70 -16.15 4.41 -5.24
CA LYS A 70 -16.44 3.33 -6.19
C LYS A 70 -15.26 2.99 -7.10
N MET A 71 -14.03 3.18 -6.61
CA MET A 71 -12.82 2.84 -7.36
C MET A 71 -12.61 1.33 -7.47
N ALA A 72 -13.15 0.54 -6.54
CA ALA A 72 -13.23 -0.91 -6.64
C ALA A 72 -14.39 -1.45 -5.80
N PRO A 73 -15.02 -2.58 -6.19
CA PRO A 73 -16.14 -3.16 -5.47
C PRO A 73 -15.72 -4.02 -4.26
N ARG A 74 -14.43 -4.33 -4.12
CA ARG A 74 -13.90 -5.23 -3.08
C ARG A 74 -12.66 -4.65 -2.42
N ILE A 75 -12.47 -5.04 -1.14
CA ILE A 75 -11.26 -4.71 -0.38
C ILE A 75 -10.64 -6.02 0.10
N ILE A 76 -9.33 -6.18 -0.10
CA ILE A 76 -8.54 -7.28 0.44
C ILE A 76 -7.66 -6.72 1.53
N THR A 77 -7.89 -7.12 2.78
CA THR A 77 -7.03 -6.76 3.92
C THR A 77 -6.02 -7.85 4.15
N THR A 78 -4.74 -7.49 4.29
CA THR A 78 -3.65 -8.45 4.45
C THR A 78 -2.91 -8.28 5.76
N GLY A 79 -2.22 -9.32 6.16
CA GLY A 79 -1.31 -9.34 7.30
C GLY A 79 -1.70 -10.37 8.36
N GLY A 80 -0.69 -11.12 8.79
CA GLY A 80 -0.80 -12.19 9.78
C GLY A 80 -0.89 -11.69 11.22
N ALA A 81 -0.65 -12.61 12.14
CA ALA A 81 -0.84 -12.38 13.58
C ALA A 81 0.27 -11.53 14.23
N GLY A 82 1.43 -11.35 13.59
CA GLY A 82 2.54 -10.55 14.13
C GLY A 82 2.99 -10.98 15.54
N GLY A 83 2.65 -12.23 15.95
CA GLY A 83 2.88 -12.74 17.31
C GLY A 83 1.70 -12.61 18.26
N ASP A 84 0.58 -12.00 17.85
CA ASP A 84 -0.65 -12.02 18.64
C ASP A 84 -1.39 -13.36 18.48
N PRO A 85 -1.81 -14.05 19.57
CA PRO A 85 -2.46 -15.35 19.47
C PRO A 85 -3.92 -15.29 18.98
N VAL A 86 -4.52 -14.11 18.93
CA VAL A 86 -5.96 -13.93 18.69
C VAL A 86 -6.26 -13.10 17.46
N PHE A 87 -5.46 -12.05 17.22
CA PHE A 87 -5.73 -11.08 16.18
C PHE A 87 -4.72 -11.16 15.05
N THR A 88 -5.21 -10.96 13.82
CA THR A 88 -4.38 -10.76 12.64
C THR A 88 -4.58 -9.33 12.13
N GLU A 89 -3.56 -8.75 11.52
CA GLU A 89 -3.66 -7.41 10.94
C GLU A 89 -4.79 -7.33 9.91
N GLY A 90 -4.91 -8.36 9.05
CA GLY A 90 -5.99 -8.48 8.06
C GLY A 90 -7.36 -8.56 8.72
N GLY A 91 -7.51 -9.35 9.78
CA GLY A 91 -8.76 -9.49 10.55
C GLY A 91 -9.18 -8.20 11.25
N VAL A 92 -8.21 -7.50 11.86
CA VAL A 92 -8.41 -6.17 12.48
C VAL A 92 -8.84 -5.16 11.42
N GLY A 93 -8.21 -5.20 10.24
CA GLY A 93 -8.59 -4.36 9.10
C GLY A 93 -10.03 -4.58 8.66
N ARG A 94 -10.47 -5.86 8.53
CA ARG A 94 -11.87 -6.19 8.23
C ARG A 94 -12.82 -5.60 9.28
N GLY A 95 -12.53 -5.83 10.56
CA GLY A 95 -13.35 -5.32 11.66
C GLY A 95 -13.46 -3.79 11.64
N TYR A 96 -12.37 -3.11 11.32
CA TYR A 96 -12.35 -1.66 11.19
C TYR A 96 -13.26 -1.19 10.04
N LEU A 97 -13.09 -1.72 8.84
CA LEU A 97 -13.86 -1.34 7.65
C LEU A 97 -15.35 -1.64 7.81
N THR A 98 -15.70 -2.79 8.43
CA THR A 98 -17.09 -3.14 8.69
C THR A 98 -17.76 -2.13 9.63
N ARG A 99 -17.07 -1.70 10.70
CA ARG A 99 -17.58 -0.65 11.59
C ARG A 99 -17.78 0.70 10.90
N HIS A 100 -17.08 0.93 9.79
CA HIS A 100 -17.20 2.15 8.98
C HIS A 100 -18.12 1.99 7.76
N GLY A 101 -18.96 0.93 7.75
CA GLY A 101 -20.04 0.77 6.79
C GLY A 101 -19.69 0.02 5.51
N VAL A 102 -18.51 -0.61 5.43
CA VAL A 102 -18.22 -1.53 4.31
C VAL A 102 -18.90 -2.88 4.59
N PRO A 103 -19.72 -3.39 3.66
CA PRO A 103 -20.36 -4.70 3.83
C PRO A 103 -19.32 -5.82 4.00
N PRO A 104 -19.51 -6.74 4.95
CA PRO A 104 -18.56 -7.84 5.19
C PRO A 104 -18.25 -8.70 3.97
N GLU A 105 -19.21 -8.87 3.06
CA GLU A 105 -19.08 -9.61 1.81
C GLU A 105 -18.20 -8.91 0.77
N ALA A 106 -17.98 -7.62 0.91
CA ALA A 106 -17.06 -6.84 0.09
C ALA A 106 -15.62 -6.92 0.59
N ILE A 107 -15.37 -7.50 1.77
CA ILE A 107 -14.06 -7.56 2.41
C ILE A 107 -13.54 -9.00 2.43
N ILE A 108 -12.37 -9.20 1.83
CA ILE A 108 -11.65 -10.47 1.83
C ILE A 108 -10.46 -10.30 2.78
N VAL A 109 -10.20 -11.31 3.62
CA VAL A 109 -9.08 -11.30 4.56
C VAL A 109 -8.02 -12.30 4.12
N GLU A 110 -6.79 -11.83 3.97
CA GLU A 110 -5.59 -12.65 3.94
C GLU A 110 -4.89 -12.46 5.30
N GLY A 111 -4.96 -13.44 6.17
CA GLY A 111 -4.49 -13.36 7.55
C GLY A 111 -3.34 -14.31 7.90
N GLU A 112 -2.74 -14.98 6.92
CA GLU A 112 -1.68 -15.99 7.13
C GLU A 112 -0.28 -15.44 6.87
N GLY A 113 -0.18 -14.24 6.26
CA GLY A 113 1.09 -13.68 5.80
C GLY A 113 1.99 -13.18 6.90
N ASP A 114 3.07 -13.91 7.18
CA ASP A 114 4.14 -13.49 8.11
C ASP A 114 5.13 -12.51 7.46
N SER A 115 5.01 -12.26 6.17
CA SER A 115 5.81 -11.29 5.42
C SER A 115 5.04 -10.68 4.26
N THR A 116 5.45 -9.47 3.86
CA THR A 116 4.85 -8.78 2.70
C THR A 116 4.94 -9.62 1.42
N ALA A 117 6.05 -10.36 1.21
CA ALA A 117 6.22 -11.20 0.04
C ALA A 117 5.21 -12.36 0.03
N TYR A 118 4.98 -12.99 1.18
CA TYR A 118 3.99 -14.04 1.33
C TYR A 118 2.58 -13.50 1.08
N SER A 119 2.21 -12.39 1.74
CA SER A 119 0.90 -11.76 1.56
C SER A 119 0.62 -11.38 0.12
N VAL A 120 1.61 -10.86 -0.62
CA VAL A 120 1.45 -10.53 -2.04
C VAL A 120 1.16 -11.78 -2.88
N THR A 121 1.86 -12.89 -2.61
CA THR A 121 1.62 -14.17 -3.29
C THR A 121 0.22 -14.70 -2.99
N ALA A 122 -0.18 -14.74 -1.71
CA ALA A 122 -1.49 -15.20 -1.28
C ALA A 122 -2.62 -14.34 -1.86
N VAL A 123 -2.44 -13.02 -1.92
CA VAL A 123 -3.39 -12.12 -2.59
C VAL A 123 -3.48 -12.41 -4.08
N GLY A 124 -2.36 -12.71 -4.75
CA GLY A 124 -2.36 -13.14 -6.15
C GLY A 124 -3.24 -14.36 -6.38
N GLU A 125 -3.12 -15.39 -5.53
CA GLU A 125 -3.96 -16.59 -5.58
C GLU A 125 -5.44 -16.29 -5.30
N ILE A 126 -5.75 -15.39 -4.36
CA ILE A 126 -7.11 -14.95 -4.08
C ILE A 126 -7.69 -14.25 -5.31
N MET A 127 -6.95 -13.35 -5.93
CA MET A 127 -7.38 -12.62 -7.12
C MET A 127 -7.64 -13.57 -8.28
N GLU A 128 -6.75 -14.55 -8.51
CA GLU A 128 -6.91 -15.56 -9.56
C GLU A 128 -8.17 -16.40 -9.34
N ARG A 129 -8.38 -16.95 -8.13
CA ARG A 129 -9.57 -17.73 -7.77
C ARG A 129 -10.88 -16.94 -7.92
N MET A 130 -10.84 -15.64 -7.72
CA MET A 130 -12.01 -14.76 -7.82
C MET A 130 -12.14 -14.07 -9.18
N ASN A 131 -11.25 -14.38 -10.12
CA ASN A 131 -11.17 -13.75 -11.44
C ASN A 131 -11.07 -12.23 -11.40
N LEU A 132 -10.25 -11.69 -10.46
CA LEU A 132 -9.96 -10.28 -10.34
C LEU A 132 -8.68 -9.97 -11.14
N GLN A 133 -8.75 -9.01 -12.06
CA GLN A 133 -7.68 -8.74 -13.02
C GLN A 133 -6.81 -7.54 -12.64
N SER A 134 -7.34 -6.67 -11.78
CA SER A 134 -6.69 -5.41 -11.42
C SER A 134 -6.87 -5.07 -9.95
N ALA A 135 -5.89 -4.39 -9.37
CA ALA A 135 -5.97 -3.97 -7.98
C ALA A 135 -5.27 -2.64 -7.73
N ILE A 136 -5.83 -1.84 -6.81
CA ILE A 136 -5.20 -0.66 -6.23
C ILE A 136 -4.51 -1.09 -4.93
N VAL A 137 -3.20 -0.93 -4.83
CA VAL A 137 -2.44 -1.27 -3.63
C VAL A 137 -2.29 -0.05 -2.73
N VAL A 138 -2.86 -0.13 -1.53
CA VAL A 138 -2.76 0.90 -0.50
C VAL A 138 -1.62 0.58 0.45
N ARG A 139 -0.62 1.48 0.46
CA ARG A 139 0.52 1.48 1.39
C ARG A 139 0.73 2.89 1.93
N ASP A 140 1.60 3.05 2.91
CA ASP A 140 1.90 4.39 3.43
C ASP A 140 2.54 5.26 2.35
N ARG A 141 2.05 6.48 2.25
CA ARG A 141 2.90 7.56 1.77
C ARG A 141 3.93 7.83 2.87
N LYS A 142 5.22 7.69 2.59
CA LYS A 142 6.22 8.39 3.39
C LYS A 142 5.86 9.87 3.25
N SER A 143 5.28 10.45 4.29
CA SER A 143 5.24 11.90 4.41
C SER A 143 6.69 12.36 4.43
N VAL A 144 7.15 12.93 3.32
CA VAL A 144 8.38 13.71 3.30
C VAL A 144 8.03 14.99 4.05
N VAL A 145 8.52 15.07 5.29
CA VAL A 145 8.55 16.30 6.06
C VAL A 145 9.62 17.21 5.46
#